data_4dbeed67df609c5ddac9be32543e112d
#
_entry.id   4dbeed67df609c5ddac9be32543e112d
#
_cell.length_a   1.000
_cell.length_b   1.000
_cell.length_c   1.000
_cell.angle_alpha   90.00
_cell.angle_beta   90.00
_cell.angle_gamma   90.00
#
_symmetry.space_group_name_H-M   'P 1'
#
loop_
_entity.id
_entity.type
_entity.pdbx_description
1 polymer ?
#
loop_
_entity_poly.entity_id
_entity_poly.type
_entity_poly.pdbx_seq_one_letter_code
_entity_poly.pdbx_strand_id
1 'polypeptide(L)'
;MWERLYEFCMTVSSPFALGWLGRKGRLQTGHSPAWTERWGRIPHKSGPTFWIHASSLGELQVALNLVRGLHEREPDLPVVLTTFTATAREQAVKALGNSTPVHFLPWDRSVWVDRFLDRLEPAVGIIIETEIWPTLIRRASGRGVRMAIVNGRISDRSLGRYERFLPLFGPALHSLDRIWAQDEIQARRFIALGVDPDRVRLSGNLKLRGRPSAEAAEKGQVLRLETLGGHPVWIAGSIREGEEGMMLAAHQLIRTHLPQAIAVLAPRHPERAEAIRDENETWKLPLARRSLQQRPEPGGILVLDTLGELTAFYAAGDAAFIGGSLVPLGGHNLIEAIEQGCPVIMGPFHEHVHEVVARLVKAQAMVIVHDAEELAQAILTLLTQPVERADRAERALQTITETGNGMASLVMVLLDWWRQARSAATEPGLRSSMQEKVID
;
A
#
# COMPACT_ATOMS: atom_id res chain seq x y z
N MET A 1 -7.30 -15.66 -32.31
CA MET A 1 -8.77 -15.72 -32.06
C MET A 1 -9.11 -14.97 -30.74
N TRP A 2 -8.52 -15.30 -29.60
CA TRP A 2 -8.81 -14.69 -28.30
C TRP A 2 -8.57 -13.17 -28.25
N GLU A 3 -7.51 -12.68 -28.87
CA GLU A 3 -7.20 -11.24 -28.92
C GLU A 3 -8.27 -10.44 -29.68
N ARG A 4 -8.74 -10.96 -30.83
CA ARG A 4 -9.81 -10.30 -31.61
C ARG A 4 -11.11 -10.28 -30.81
N LEU A 5 -11.42 -11.36 -30.11
CA LEU A 5 -12.59 -11.41 -29.24
C LEU A 5 -12.47 -10.41 -28.08
N TYR A 6 -11.30 -10.33 -27.44
CA TYR A 6 -11.02 -9.35 -26.38
C TYR A 6 -11.16 -7.92 -26.88
N GLU A 7 -10.54 -7.59 -28.02
CA GLU A 7 -10.64 -6.27 -28.66
C GLU A 7 -12.10 -5.92 -28.99
N PHE A 8 -12.87 -6.87 -29.48
CA PHE A 8 -14.31 -6.70 -29.73
C PHE A 8 -15.06 -6.42 -28.42
N CYS A 9 -14.84 -7.22 -27.37
CA CYS A 9 -15.45 -7.01 -26.05
C CYS A 9 -15.07 -5.64 -25.46
N MET A 10 -13.81 -5.24 -25.55
CA MET A 10 -13.34 -3.93 -25.09
C MET A 10 -13.96 -2.78 -25.88
N THR A 11 -14.21 -2.98 -27.20
CA THR A 11 -14.86 -2.00 -28.05
C THR A 11 -16.31 -1.80 -27.65
N VAL A 12 -17.07 -2.89 -27.54
CA VAL A 12 -18.51 -2.85 -27.22
C VAL A 12 -18.76 -2.37 -25.79
N SER A 13 -17.95 -2.81 -24.83
CA SER A 13 -18.10 -2.44 -23.43
C SER A 13 -17.63 -1.02 -23.10
N SER A 14 -16.76 -0.43 -23.92
CA SER A 14 -16.11 0.86 -23.63
C SER A 14 -17.09 2.02 -23.35
N PRO A 15 -18.20 2.26 -24.09
CA PRO A 15 -19.10 3.36 -23.79
C PRO A 15 -19.76 3.23 -22.42
N PHE A 16 -20.19 2.01 -22.08
CA PHE A 16 -20.84 1.72 -20.80
C PHE A 16 -19.89 1.78 -19.63
N ALA A 17 -18.73 1.14 -19.76
CA ALA A 17 -17.70 1.11 -18.71
C ALA A 17 -17.15 2.52 -18.43
N LEU A 18 -16.84 3.28 -19.46
CA LEU A 18 -16.39 4.66 -19.32
C LEU A 18 -17.48 5.55 -18.74
N GLY A 19 -18.74 5.43 -19.18
CA GLY A 19 -19.88 6.14 -18.61
C GLY A 19 -20.04 5.89 -17.10
N TRP A 20 -19.95 4.62 -16.70
CA TRP A 20 -20.00 4.23 -15.29
C TRP A 20 -18.81 4.78 -14.48
N LEU A 21 -17.58 4.65 -14.99
CA LEU A 21 -16.37 5.19 -14.36
C LEU A 21 -16.45 6.70 -14.18
N GLY A 22 -16.95 7.41 -15.20
CA GLY A 22 -17.11 8.87 -15.12
C GLY A 22 -18.15 9.29 -14.11
N ARG A 23 -19.26 8.58 -14.01
CA ARG A 23 -20.29 8.84 -12.99
C ARG A 23 -19.75 8.58 -11.58
N LYS A 24 -19.11 7.43 -11.37
CA LYS A 24 -18.49 7.06 -10.09
C LYS A 24 -17.40 8.05 -9.68
N GLY A 25 -16.53 8.45 -10.60
CA GLY A 25 -15.48 9.42 -10.34
C GLY A 25 -16.04 10.78 -9.94
N ARG A 26 -17.06 11.28 -10.63
CA ARG A 26 -17.74 12.53 -10.29
C ARG A 26 -18.38 12.51 -8.91
N LEU A 27 -19.01 11.40 -8.53
CA LEU A 27 -19.60 11.21 -7.20
C LEU A 27 -18.55 11.16 -6.08
N GLN A 28 -17.34 10.66 -6.38
CA GLN A 28 -16.28 10.49 -5.38
C GLN A 28 -15.39 11.72 -5.21
N THR A 29 -15.11 12.47 -6.29
CA THR A 29 -14.11 13.54 -6.29
C THR A 29 -14.66 14.90 -6.72
N GLY A 30 -15.91 14.97 -7.20
CA GLY A 30 -16.50 16.20 -7.74
C GLY A 30 -15.89 16.67 -9.08
N HIS A 31 -14.82 16.05 -9.57
CA HIS A 31 -14.13 16.46 -10.78
C HIS A 31 -14.73 15.85 -12.05
N SER A 32 -14.60 16.56 -13.16
CA SER A 32 -14.98 16.06 -14.48
C SER A 32 -14.06 14.90 -14.90
N PRO A 33 -14.61 13.82 -15.46
CA PRO A 33 -13.78 12.73 -15.94
C PRO A 33 -12.92 13.19 -17.12
N ALA A 34 -11.61 12.89 -17.08
CA ALA A 34 -10.70 13.20 -18.19
C ALA A 34 -10.82 12.13 -19.28
N TRP A 35 -11.93 12.18 -20.05
CA TRP A 35 -12.24 11.21 -21.11
C TRP A 35 -11.13 11.08 -22.15
N THR A 36 -10.52 12.20 -22.51
CA THR A 36 -9.46 12.25 -23.51
C THR A 36 -8.28 11.39 -23.14
N GLU A 37 -7.90 11.35 -21.85
CA GLU A 37 -6.82 10.47 -21.35
C GLU A 37 -7.20 8.99 -21.49
N ARG A 38 -8.46 8.62 -21.22
CA ARG A 38 -8.98 7.25 -21.41
C ARG A 38 -8.97 6.80 -22.86
N TRP A 39 -8.95 7.74 -23.81
CA TRP A 39 -8.79 7.49 -25.24
C TRP A 39 -7.32 7.58 -25.68
N GLY A 40 -6.38 7.56 -24.74
CA GLY A 40 -4.94 7.66 -25.00
C GLY A 40 -4.45 9.05 -25.38
N ARG A 41 -5.27 10.10 -25.20
CA ARG A 41 -4.90 11.48 -25.52
C ARG A 41 -4.37 12.18 -24.27
N ILE A 42 -3.13 11.90 -23.94
CA ILE A 42 -2.34 12.63 -22.93
C ILE A 42 -1.48 13.69 -23.60
N PRO A 43 -0.95 14.70 -22.89
CA PRO A 43 0.07 15.59 -23.44
C PRO A 43 1.25 14.80 -23.98
N HIS A 44 1.79 15.24 -25.12
CA HIS A 44 2.98 14.61 -25.69
C HIS A 44 4.20 14.95 -24.81
N LYS A 45 5.00 13.95 -24.50
CA LYS A 45 6.26 14.11 -23.78
C LYS A 45 7.41 13.88 -24.76
N SER A 46 8.31 14.84 -24.88
CA SER A 46 9.47 14.67 -25.74
C SER A 46 10.52 13.80 -25.05
N GLY A 47 10.94 12.74 -25.71
CA GLY A 47 11.96 11.81 -25.24
C GLY A 47 11.46 10.71 -24.30
N PRO A 48 12.34 9.73 -24.01
CA PRO A 48 11.97 8.54 -23.28
C PRO A 48 11.47 8.87 -21.87
N THR A 49 10.40 8.15 -21.42
CA THR A 49 9.82 8.32 -20.09
C THR A 49 9.94 7.04 -19.27
N PHE A 50 9.93 7.21 -17.95
CA PHE A 50 9.79 6.13 -16.97
C PHE A 50 8.32 6.08 -16.53
N TRP A 51 7.60 5.07 -16.96
CA TRP A 51 6.17 4.98 -16.72
C TRP A 51 5.86 4.03 -15.56
N ILE A 52 4.99 4.47 -14.62
CA ILE A 52 4.49 3.66 -13.51
C ILE A 52 2.96 3.66 -13.56
N HIS A 53 2.33 2.51 -13.39
CA HIS A 53 0.89 2.36 -13.29
C HIS A 53 0.47 1.83 -11.92
N ALA A 54 -0.45 2.54 -11.25
CA ALA A 54 -1.08 2.14 -10.00
C ALA A 54 -2.59 2.40 -10.07
N SER A 55 -3.38 1.36 -10.11
CA SER A 55 -4.82 1.42 -10.37
C SER A 55 -5.62 2.04 -9.23
N SER A 56 -5.30 1.68 -8.00
CA SER A 56 -6.05 1.96 -6.77
C SER A 56 -5.23 2.72 -5.73
N LEU A 57 -5.91 3.20 -4.67
CA LEU A 57 -5.23 3.85 -3.52
C LEU A 57 -4.23 2.91 -2.82
N GLY A 58 -4.54 1.61 -2.73
CA GLY A 58 -3.64 0.64 -2.12
C GLY A 58 -2.34 0.46 -2.90
N GLU A 59 -2.42 0.46 -4.23
CA GLU A 59 -1.27 0.36 -5.13
C GLU A 59 -0.49 1.67 -5.22
N LEU A 60 -1.19 2.80 -5.09
CA LEU A 60 -0.59 4.13 -5.14
C LEU A 60 0.53 4.29 -4.09
N GLN A 61 0.38 3.70 -2.91
CA GLN A 61 1.40 3.78 -1.87
C GLN A 61 2.74 3.17 -2.32
N VAL A 62 2.69 2.02 -3.00
CA VAL A 62 3.89 1.39 -3.59
C VAL A 62 4.48 2.27 -4.69
N ALA A 63 3.64 2.80 -5.57
CA ALA A 63 4.06 3.69 -6.64
C ALA A 63 4.76 4.95 -6.10
N LEU A 64 4.20 5.59 -5.07
CA LEU A 64 4.80 6.78 -4.43
C LEU A 64 6.16 6.47 -3.79
N ASN A 65 6.29 5.31 -3.13
CA ASN A 65 7.55 4.87 -2.57
C ASN A 65 8.59 4.62 -3.67
N LEU A 66 8.17 4.00 -4.79
CA LEU A 66 9.04 3.77 -5.94
C LEU A 66 9.48 5.08 -6.60
N VAL A 67 8.56 6.02 -6.86
CA VAL A 67 8.87 7.35 -7.43
C VAL A 67 9.88 8.08 -6.56
N ARG A 68 9.69 8.07 -5.24
CA ARG A 68 10.63 8.70 -4.31
C ARG A 68 12.01 8.04 -4.38
N GLY A 69 12.09 6.71 -4.29
CA GLY A 69 13.38 5.99 -4.35
C GLY A 69 14.11 6.16 -5.69
N LEU A 70 13.38 6.35 -6.79
CA LEU A 70 13.94 6.69 -8.09
C LEU A 70 14.51 8.12 -8.11
N HIS A 71 13.73 9.12 -7.67
CA HIS A 71 14.16 10.53 -7.66
C HIS A 71 15.26 10.82 -6.62
N GLU A 72 15.35 10.07 -5.52
CA GLU A 72 16.47 10.18 -4.57
C GLU A 72 17.82 9.83 -5.22
N ARG A 73 17.83 9.00 -6.27
CA ARG A 73 19.04 8.57 -6.97
C ARG A 73 19.24 9.22 -8.33
N GLU A 74 18.16 9.57 -8.99
CA GLU A 74 18.15 10.23 -10.31
C GLU A 74 17.07 11.33 -10.27
N PRO A 75 17.37 12.52 -9.73
CA PRO A 75 16.39 13.60 -9.52
C PRO A 75 15.68 14.06 -10.80
N ASP A 76 16.36 14.01 -11.94
CA ASP A 76 15.86 14.44 -13.25
C ASP A 76 15.16 13.31 -14.05
N LEU A 77 14.93 12.13 -13.43
CA LEU A 77 14.25 11.03 -14.10
C LEU A 77 12.83 11.44 -14.52
N PRO A 78 12.48 11.40 -15.82
CA PRO A 78 11.17 11.82 -16.31
C PRO A 78 10.11 10.76 -16.01
N VAL A 79 9.66 10.68 -14.75
CA VAL A 79 8.62 9.75 -14.31
C VAL A 79 7.24 10.27 -14.72
N VAL A 80 6.38 9.37 -15.21
CA VAL A 80 4.96 9.62 -15.44
C VAL A 80 4.16 8.54 -14.72
N LEU A 81 3.19 8.95 -13.91
CA LEU A 81 2.30 8.04 -13.20
C LEU A 81 0.95 7.95 -13.90
N THR A 82 0.41 6.74 -14.03
CA THR A 82 -0.97 6.54 -14.45
C THR A 82 -1.79 5.85 -13.37
N THR A 83 -3.07 6.22 -13.28
CA THR A 83 -4.02 5.61 -12.35
C THR A 83 -5.27 5.13 -13.08
N PHE A 84 -6.05 4.25 -12.45
CA PHE A 84 -7.33 3.83 -13.02
C PHE A 84 -8.52 4.47 -12.32
N THR A 85 -8.50 4.66 -10.99
CA THR A 85 -9.58 5.25 -10.22
C THR A 85 -9.39 6.76 -10.02
N ALA A 86 -10.50 7.51 -9.94
CA ALA A 86 -10.47 8.95 -9.73
C ALA A 86 -9.86 9.32 -8.35
N THR A 87 -10.18 8.54 -7.34
CA THR A 87 -9.63 8.72 -5.97
C THR A 87 -8.12 8.52 -5.91
N ALA A 88 -7.59 7.51 -6.63
CA ALA A 88 -6.14 7.32 -6.72
C ALA A 88 -5.46 8.48 -7.46
N ARG A 89 -6.08 8.99 -8.55
CA ARG A 89 -5.55 10.17 -9.28
C ARG A 89 -5.47 11.40 -8.40
N GLU A 90 -6.54 11.72 -7.69
CA GLU A 90 -6.61 12.88 -6.80
C GLU A 90 -5.52 12.82 -5.73
N GLN A 91 -5.38 11.69 -5.07
CA GLN A 91 -4.34 11.49 -4.06
C GLN A 91 -2.92 11.50 -4.66
N ALA A 92 -2.74 10.95 -5.86
CA ALA A 92 -1.45 10.99 -6.56
C ALA A 92 -1.05 12.44 -6.90
N VAL A 93 -1.96 13.24 -7.45
CA VAL A 93 -1.73 14.66 -7.75
C VAL A 93 -1.39 15.44 -6.46
N LYS A 94 -2.12 15.19 -5.38
CA LYS A 94 -1.85 15.82 -4.08
C LYS A 94 -0.47 15.44 -3.53
N ALA A 95 -0.07 14.18 -3.65
CA ALA A 95 1.20 13.68 -3.10
C ALA A 95 2.43 14.06 -3.94
N LEU A 96 2.30 14.16 -5.28
CA LEU A 96 3.40 14.39 -6.20
C LEU A 96 3.49 15.85 -6.68
N GLY A 97 2.43 16.64 -6.49
CA GLY A 97 2.38 18.03 -6.94
C GLY A 97 2.63 18.15 -8.45
N ASN A 98 3.47 19.10 -8.84
CA ASN A 98 3.83 19.35 -10.24
C ASN A 98 5.08 18.59 -10.70
N SER A 99 5.75 17.84 -9.82
CA SER A 99 7.01 17.17 -10.13
C SER A 99 6.85 15.95 -11.04
N THR A 100 5.71 15.26 -10.92
CA THR A 100 5.43 14.03 -11.67
C THR A 100 4.03 14.12 -12.29
N PRO A 101 3.91 14.15 -13.63
CA PRO A 101 2.62 14.13 -14.30
C PRO A 101 1.79 12.89 -13.94
N VAL A 102 0.50 13.09 -13.69
CA VAL A 102 -0.45 12.02 -13.34
C VAL A 102 -1.60 12.00 -14.33
N HIS A 103 -1.78 10.87 -15.01
CA HIS A 103 -2.83 10.66 -16.01
C HIS A 103 -3.70 9.44 -15.69
N PHE A 104 -4.85 9.33 -16.35
CA PHE A 104 -5.57 8.07 -16.37
C PHE A 104 -4.97 7.10 -17.40
N LEU A 105 -4.94 5.81 -17.03
CA LEU A 105 -4.62 4.74 -17.98
C LEU A 105 -5.66 4.72 -19.11
N PRO A 106 -5.26 4.54 -20.39
CA PRO A 106 -6.23 4.34 -21.47
C PRO A 106 -7.02 3.05 -21.25
N TRP A 107 -8.23 2.99 -21.79
CA TRP A 107 -8.97 1.74 -21.90
C TRP A 107 -8.23 0.79 -22.85
N ASP A 108 -8.18 -0.51 -22.52
CA ASP A 108 -7.28 -1.49 -23.16
C ASP A 108 -7.70 -1.88 -24.60
N ARG A 109 -7.94 -0.85 -25.44
CA ARG A 109 -8.17 -0.95 -26.88
C ARG A 109 -6.91 -0.59 -27.65
N SER A 110 -6.58 -1.39 -28.67
CA SER A 110 -5.34 -1.25 -29.45
C SER A 110 -5.11 0.19 -29.92
N VAL A 111 -6.10 0.83 -30.55
CA VAL A 111 -5.99 2.21 -31.07
C VAL A 111 -5.74 3.24 -29.96
N TRP A 112 -6.29 3.05 -28.77
CA TRP A 112 -6.12 3.98 -27.65
C TRP A 112 -4.81 3.73 -26.90
N VAL A 113 -4.43 2.47 -26.79
CA VAL A 113 -3.13 2.05 -26.25
C VAL A 113 -1.99 2.54 -27.14
N ASP A 114 -2.09 2.36 -28.47
CA ASP A 114 -1.07 2.84 -29.40
C ASP A 114 -0.88 4.35 -29.30
N ARG A 115 -1.98 5.10 -29.32
CA ARG A 115 -1.94 6.57 -29.18
C ARG A 115 -1.33 7.00 -27.85
N PHE A 116 -1.61 6.27 -26.77
CA PHE A 116 -1.03 6.53 -25.46
C PHE A 116 0.48 6.31 -25.47
N LEU A 117 0.92 5.18 -26.00
CA LEU A 117 2.34 4.83 -26.08
C LEU A 117 3.13 5.77 -27.00
N ASP A 118 2.53 6.21 -28.11
CA ASP A 118 3.12 7.19 -29.04
C ASP A 118 3.31 8.58 -28.40
N ARG A 119 2.47 8.93 -27.42
CA ARG A 119 2.56 10.22 -26.72
C ARG A 119 3.43 10.17 -25.48
N LEU A 120 3.48 9.01 -24.84
CA LEU A 120 4.24 8.82 -23.60
C LEU A 120 5.70 8.47 -23.87
N GLU A 121 6.00 7.78 -24.98
CA GLU A 121 7.33 7.26 -25.34
C GLU A 121 8.02 6.54 -24.16
N PRO A 122 7.39 5.52 -23.52
CA PRO A 122 7.98 4.88 -22.37
C PRO A 122 9.18 4.03 -22.78
N ALA A 123 10.29 4.16 -22.06
CA ALA A 123 11.44 3.26 -22.17
C ALA A 123 11.34 2.10 -21.14
N VAL A 124 10.76 2.40 -19.97
CA VAL A 124 10.48 1.44 -18.90
C VAL A 124 9.03 1.62 -18.48
N GLY A 125 8.31 0.51 -18.31
CA GLY A 125 6.93 0.48 -17.86
C GLY A 125 6.75 -0.47 -16.66
N ILE A 126 6.27 0.08 -15.55
CA ILE A 126 6.06 -0.66 -14.29
C ILE A 126 4.57 -0.71 -13.97
N ILE A 127 4.07 -1.90 -13.74
CA ILE A 127 2.71 -2.14 -13.27
C ILE A 127 2.77 -2.59 -11.81
N ILE A 128 2.04 -1.90 -10.94
CA ILE A 128 1.97 -2.25 -9.52
C ILE A 128 0.90 -3.32 -9.29
N GLU A 129 1.25 -4.33 -8.52
CA GLU A 129 0.41 -5.50 -8.16
C GLU A 129 -0.03 -6.32 -9.38
N THR A 130 -1.33 -6.46 -9.63
CA THR A 130 -1.84 -7.43 -10.63
C THR A 130 -2.82 -6.78 -11.60
N GLU A 131 -2.42 -5.71 -12.23
CA GLU A 131 -3.19 -5.07 -13.30
C GLU A 131 -2.73 -5.61 -14.67
N ILE A 132 -3.17 -6.83 -15.02
CA ILE A 132 -2.80 -7.44 -16.31
C ILE A 132 -3.75 -6.93 -17.40
N TRP A 133 -3.28 -5.96 -18.16
CA TRP A 133 -3.94 -5.39 -19.34
C TRP A 133 -3.30 -5.98 -20.61
N PRO A 134 -3.90 -7.02 -21.25
CA PRO A 134 -3.23 -7.81 -22.29
C PRO A 134 -2.77 -7.00 -23.48
N THR A 135 -3.62 -6.08 -23.98
CA THR A 135 -3.27 -5.26 -25.15
C THR A 135 -2.14 -4.28 -24.80
N LEU A 136 -2.24 -3.61 -23.67
CA LEU A 136 -1.29 -2.61 -23.22
C LEU A 136 0.11 -3.22 -23.02
N ILE A 137 0.20 -4.30 -22.26
CA ILE A 137 1.47 -4.96 -21.95
C ILE A 137 2.16 -5.43 -23.25
N ARG A 138 1.43 -6.14 -24.10
CA ARG A 138 1.98 -6.66 -25.36
C ARG A 138 2.40 -5.56 -26.32
N ARG A 139 1.59 -4.51 -26.44
CA ARG A 139 1.91 -3.37 -27.31
C ARG A 139 3.11 -2.58 -26.83
N ALA A 140 3.24 -2.38 -25.51
CA ALA A 140 4.39 -1.73 -24.92
C ALA A 140 5.66 -2.59 -25.12
N SER A 141 5.62 -3.86 -24.75
CA SER A 141 6.74 -4.78 -24.94
C SER A 141 7.13 -4.94 -26.42
N GLY A 142 6.18 -5.03 -27.34
CA GLY A 142 6.42 -5.09 -28.79
C GLY A 142 7.08 -3.83 -29.38
N ARG A 143 7.08 -2.71 -28.65
CA ARG A 143 7.80 -1.48 -28.97
C ARG A 143 9.17 -1.37 -28.29
N GLY A 144 9.62 -2.42 -27.62
CA GLY A 144 10.89 -2.45 -26.89
C GLY A 144 10.85 -1.78 -25.54
N VAL A 145 9.65 -1.46 -25.00
CA VAL A 145 9.50 -0.97 -23.62
C VAL A 145 9.81 -2.13 -22.68
N ARG A 146 10.74 -1.93 -21.73
CA ARG A 146 10.98 -2.90 -20.67
C ARG A 146 9.84 -2.89 -19.67
N MET A 147 9.09 -3.97 -19.64
CA MET A 147 7.87 -4.10 -18.84
C MET A 147 8.07 -4.99 -17.62
N ALA A 148 7.61 -4.53 -16.45
CA ALA A 148 7.61 -5.37 -15.26
C ALA A 148 6.36 -5.19 -14.40
N ILE A 149 6.03 -6.25 -13.64
CA ILE A 149 5.13 -6.19 -12.50
C ILE A 149 5.96 -6.05 -11.23
N VAL A 150 5.59 -5.10 -10.38
CA VAL A 150 6.23 -4.83 -9.09
C VAL A 150 5.20 -4.99 -7.96
N ASN A 151 5.61 -5.59 -6.85
CA ASN A 151 4.73 -5.96 -5.73
C ASN A 151 3.64 -6.95 -6.17
N GLY A 152 3.98 -7.88 -7.07
CA GLY A 152 3.04 -8.80 -7.73
C GLY A 152 2.27 -9.67 -6.73
N ARG A 153 0.92 -9.62 -6.83
CA ARG A 153 0.02 -10.39 -5.98
C ARG A 153 -1.19 -10.85 -6.77
N ILE A 154 -1.46 -12.16 -6.77
CA ILE A 154 -2.64 -12.75 -7.41
C ILE A 154 -3.51 -13.38 -6.32
N SER A 155 -4.76 -12.92 -6.17
CA SER A 155 -5.72 -13.56 -5.27
C SER A 155 -6.21 -14.92 -5.83
N ASP A 156 -6.71 -15.82 -4.98
CA ASP A 156 -7.24 -17.13 -5.42
C ASP A 156 -8.33 -16.97 -6.48
N ARG A 157 -9.22 -15.99 -6.28
CA ARG A 157 -10.28 -15.67 -7.24
C ARG A 157 -9.72 -15.21 -8.60
N SER A 158 -8.64 -14.44 -8.58
CA SER A 158 -8.00 -13.94 -9.80
C SER A 158 -7.21 -15.04 -10.49
N LEU A 159 -6.54 -15.92 -9.73
CA LEU A 159 -5.79 -17.05 -10.27
C LEU A 159 -6.69 -17.94 -11.15
N GLY A 160 -7.81 -18.43 -10.63
CA GLY A 160 -8.74 -19.26 -11.39
C GLY A 160 -9.30 -18.56 -12.63
N ARG A 161 -9.46 -17.24 -12.61
CA ARG A 161 -9.83 -16.46 -13.79
C ARG A 161 -8.71 -16.41 -14.82
N TYR A 162 -7.46 -16.19 -14.41
CA TYR A 162 -6.31 -16.13 -15.31
C TYR A 162 -6.01 -17.50 -15.93
N GLU A 163 -6.12 -18.59 -15.16
CA GLU A 163 -6.00 -19.95 -15.66
C GLU A 163 -7.07 -20.26 -16.73
N ARG A 164 -8.33 -19.92 -16.46
CA ARG A 164 -9.44 -20.12 -17.39
C ARG A 164 -9.26 -19.38 -18.71
N PHE A 165 -8.66 -18.20 -18.69
CA PHE A 165 -8.41 -17.36 -19.85
C PHE A 165 -6.93 -17.23 -20.19
N LEU A 166 -6.14 -18.27 -19.88
CA LEU A 166 -4.69 -18.29 -20.11
C LEU A 166 -4.30 -17.96 -21.57
N PRO A 167 -5.03 -18.40 -22.62
CA PRO A 167 -4.71 -18.01 -24.01
C PRO A 167 -4.79 -16.50 -24.28
N LEU A 168 -5.48 -15.74 -23.43
CA LEU A 168 -5.55 -14.28 -23.50
C LEU A 168 -4.46 -13.61 -22.65
N PHE A 169 -4.31 -14.04 -21.39
CA PHE A 169 -3.40 -13.43 -20.44
C PHE A 169 -1.95 -13.93 -20.54
N GLY A 170 -1.76 -15.19 -20.93
CA GLY A 170 -0.44 -15.82 -21.03
C GLY A 170 0.53 -15.04 -21.93
N PRO A 171 0.17 -14.67 -23.16
CA PRO A 171 1.06 -13.89 -24.03
C PRO A 171 1.49 -12.55 -23.44
N ALA A 172 0.64 -11.88 -22.65
CA ALA A 172 1.00 -10.65 -21.95
C ALA A 172 1.97 -10.92 -20.79
N LEU A 173 1.73 -11.96 -20.01
CA LEU A 173 2.62 -12.37 -18.94
C LEU A 173 4.01 -12.78 -19.47
N HIS A 174 4.06 -13.52 -20.58
CA HIS A 174 5.31 -13.93 -21.22
C HIS A 174 6.09 -12.77 -21.83
N SER A 175 5.45 -11.64 -22.12
CA SER A 175 6.12 -10.46 -22.67
C SER A 175 6.71 -9.53 -21.59
N LEU A 176 6.51 -9.84 -20.30
CA LEU A 176 7.12 -9.11 -19.20
C LEU A 176 8.60 -9.50 -19.05
N ASP A 177 9.48 -8.53 -18.87
CA ASP A 177 10.90 -8.76 -18.63
C ASP A 177 11.15 -9.30 -17.22
N ARG A 178 10.36 -8.85 -16.24
CA ARG A 178 10.48 -9.31 -14.85
C ARG A 178 9.18 -9.16 -14.06
N ILE A 179 9.03 -10.03 -13.06
CA ILE A 179 7.98 -9.94 -12.05
C ILE A 179 8.64 -9.96 -10.67
N TRP A 180 8.41 -8.93 -9.88
CA TRP A 180 8.75 -8.90 -8.46
C TRP A 180 7.53 -9.26 -7.63
N ALA A 181 7.44 -10.51 -7.23
CA ALA A 181 6.37 -11.06 -6.41
C ALA A 181 6.54 -10.69 -4.93
N GLN A 182 5.44 -10.50 -4.21
CA GLN A 182 5.46 -10.16 -2.77
C GLN A 182 6.10 -11.26 -1.92
N ASP A 183 5.82 -12.51 -2.23
CA ASP A 183 6.24 -13.70 -1.48
C ASP A 183 6.37 -14.93 -2.39
N GLU A 184 6.79 -16.06 -1.82
CA GLU A 184 6.94 -17.32 -2.55
C GLU A 184 5.62 -17.87 -3.09
N ILE A 185 4.50 -17.67 -2.38
CA ILE A 185 3.18 -18.13 -2.83
C ILE A 185 2.82 -17.38 -4.10
N GLN A 186 3.01 -16.06 -4.11
CA GLN A 186 2.74 -15.23 -5.27
C GLN A 186 3.68 -15.59 -6.44
N ALA A 187 4.96 -15.82 -6.17
CA ALA A 187 5.91 -16.26 -7.19
C ALA A 187 5.45 -17.57 -7.86
N ARG A 188 5.05 -18.57 -7.07
CA ARG A 188 4.53 -19.86 -7.58
C ARG A 188 3.28 -19.67 -8.43
N ARG A 189 2.37 -18.73 -8.08
CA ARG A 189 1.17 -18.41 -8.88
C ARG A 189 1.52 -17.86 -10.25
N PHE A 190 2.48 -16.95 -10.35
CA PHE A 190 2.94 -16.44 -11.64
C PHE A 190 3.61 -17.53 -12.49
N ILE A 191 4.42 -18.39 -11.88
CA ILE A 191 5.05 -19.53 -12.55
C ILE A 191 3.97 -20.53 -13.05
N ALA A 192 2.95 -20.80 -12.24
CA ALA A 192 1.81 -21.65 -12.64
C ALA A 192 1.04 -21.10 -13.83
N LEU A 193 1.01 -19.77 -14.02
CA LEU A 193 0.46 -19.11 -15.21
C LEU A 193 1.43 -19.08 -16.41
N GLY A 194 2.55 -19.81 -16.33
CA GLY A 194 3.50 -19.99 -17.42
C GLY A 194 4.60 -18.94 -17.51
N VAL A 195 4.78 -18.09 -16.49
CA VAL A 195 5.91 -17.17 -16.46
C VAL A 195 7.19 -17.94 -16.16
N ASP A 196 8.25 -17.64 -16.93
CA ASP A 196 9.57 -18.21 -16.74
C ASP A 196 10.07 -17.95 -15.29
N PRO A 197 10.45 -19.00 -14.53
CA PRO A 197 10.98 -18.86 -13.18
C PRO A 197 12.15 -17.87 -13.07
N ASP A 198 13.00 -17.78 -14.09
CA ASP A 198 14.13 -16.86 -14.12
C ASP A 198 13.72 -15.39 -14.21
N ARG A 199 12.50 -15.12 -14.61
CA ARG A 199 11.93 -13.76 -14.64
C ARG A 199 11.19 -13.40 -13.36
N VAL A 200 10.96 -14.34 -12.44
CA VAL A 200 10.30 -14.09 -11.17
C VAL A 200 11.33 -13.89 -10.05
N ARG A 201 11.18 -12.82 -9.29
CA ARG A 201 12.03 -12.50 -8.13
C ARG A 201 11.12 -12.15 -6.94
N LEU A 202 11.63 -12.34 -5.74
CA LEU A 202 10.95 -11.89 -4.53
C LEU A 202 11.34 -10.46 -4.21
N SER A 203 10.36 -9.62 -3.91
CA SER A 203 10.59 -8.23 -3.48
C SER A 203 10.20 -7.99 -2.00
N GLY A 204 9.50 -8.92 -1.39
CA GLY A 204 8.75 -8.63 -0.20
C GLY A 204 7.55 -7.70 -0.49
N ASN A 205 6.80 -7.34 0.54
CA ASN A 205 5.69 -6.41 0.40
C ASN A 205 6.20 -4.96 0.40
N LEU A 206 6.26 -4.34 -0.77
CA LEU A 206 6.80 -2.98 -0.98
C LEU A 206 5.90 -1.85 -0.48
N LYS A 207 4.76 -2.15 0.13
CA LYS A 207 3.95 -1.16 0.86
C LYS A 207 4.66 -0.68 2.14
N LEU A 208 5.60 -1.47 2.62
CA LEU A 208 6.35 -1.23 3.85
C LEU A 208 7.46 -0.19 3.60
N ARG A 209 7.42 0.93 4.32
CA ARG A 209 8.45 1.98 4.20
C ARG A 209 9.69 1.69 5.03
N GLY A 210 9.55 1.02 6.17
CA GLY A 210 10.62 0.70 7.10
C GLY A 210 11.31 1.92 7.73
N ARG A 211 10.71 3.13 7.60
CA ARG A 211 11.24 4.37 8.19
C ARG A 211 10.12 5.20 8.82
N PRO A 212 10.37 5.76 10.03
CA PRO A 212 9.43 6.67 10.68
C PRO A 212 9.13 7.89 9.80
N SER A 213 7.90 8.39 9.86
CA SER A 213 7.53 9.68 9.29
C SER A 213 8.02 10.80 10.22
N ALA A 214 8.96 11.63 9.76
CA ALA A 214 9.45 12.76 10.56
C ALA A 214 8.30 13.68 11.00
N GLU A 215 7.34 13.94 10.11
CA GLU A 215 6.15 14.75 10.42
C GLU A 215 5.26 14.08 11.49
N ALA A 216 5.06 12.75 11.41
CA ALA A 216 4.28 12.04 12.42
C ALA A 216 5.00 11.99 13.76
N ALA A 217 6.33 11.85 13.78
CA ALA A 217 7.13 11.87 15.00
C ALA A 217 7.04 13.23 15.70
N GLU A 218 7.17 14.33 14.96
CA GLU A 218 7.03 15.69 15.50
C GLU A 218 5.63 15.92 16.07
N LYS A 219 4.59 15.60 15.31
CA LYS A 219 3.20 15.67 15.77
C LYS A 219 2.96 14.77 16.98
N GLY A 220 3.55 13.58 17.00
CA GLY A 220 3.46 12.65 18.11
C GLY A 220 4.04 13.21 19.40
N GLN A 221 5.17 13.90 19.34
CA GLN A 221 5.76 14.58 20.52
C GLN A 221 4.83 15.68 21.05
N VAL A 222 4.26 16.49 20.17
CA VAL A 222 3.28 17.53 20.57
C VAL A 222 2.06 16.89 21.22
N LEU A 223 1.48 15.85 20.61
CA LEU A 223 0.34 15.11 21.17
C LEU A 223 0.67 14.50 22.53
N ARG A 224 1.86 13.92 22.67
CA ARG A 224 2.32 13.31 23.94
C ARG A 224 2.32 14.32 25.08
N LEU A 225 2.83 15.51 24.85
CA LEU A 225 2.95 16.54 25.88
C LEU A 225 1.64 17.32 26.08
N GLU A 226 1.07 17.83 25.02
CA GLU A 226 -0.06 18.79 25.10
C GLU A 226 -1.42 18.11 25.28
N THR A 227 -1.61 16.94 24.67
CA THR A 227 -2.92 16.25 24.73
C THR A 227 -2.92 15.16 25.80
N LEU A 228 -1.83 14.37 25.89
CA LEU A 228 -1.74 13.18 26.74
C LEU A 228 -0.95 13.43 28.02
N GLY A 229 -0.53 14.67 28.28
CA GLY A 229 0.08 15.11 29.55
C GLY A 229 1.38 14.41 29.93
N GLY A 230 2.08 13.76 29.00
CA GLY A 230 3.31 13.01 29.25
C GLY A 230 3.12 11.67 29.99
N HIS A 231 1.87 11.25 30.21
CA HIS A 231 1.55 9.98 30.88
C HIS A 231 1.94 8.76 30.03
N PRO A 232 2.09 7.55 30.64
CA PRO A 232 2.17 6.30 29.86
C PRO A 232 0.92 6.10 28.99
N VAL A 233 1.12 5.77 27.72
CA VAL A 233 0.03 5.72 26.73
C VAL A 233 0.07 4.42 25.95
N TRP A 234 -1.07 3.74 25.88
CA TRP A 234 -1.25 2.66 24.91
C TRP A 234 -2.39 3.00 23.93
N ILE A 235 -2.33 2.43 22.72
CA ILE A 235 -3.20 2.77 21.64
C ILE A 235 -3.86 1.51 21.11
N ALA A 236 -5.20 1.47 21.06
CA ALA A 236 -5.93 0.47 20.33
C ALA A 236 -6.36 1.07 18.98
N GLY A 237 -5.64 0.69 17.92
CA GLY A 237 -5.86 1.23 16.58
C GLY A 237 -6.78 0.36 15.74
N SER A 238 -7.70 0.96 15.02
CA SER A 238 -8.65 0.28 14.12
C SER A 238 -9.54 -0.76 14.80
N ILE A 239 -10.05 -0.43 16.00
CA ILE A 239 -10.94 -1.30 16.78
C ILE A 239 -12.21 -1.63 15.96
N ARG A 240 -12.64 -2.88 16.04
CA ARG A 240 -13.82 -3.40 15.38
C ARG A 240 -14.92 -3.76 16.38
N GLU A 241 -16.11 -3.95 15.81
CA GLU A 241 -17.28 -4.42 16.57
C GLU A 241 -16.98 -5.71 17.34
N GLY A 242 -17.26 -5.69 18.64
CA GLY A 242 -17.00 -6.79 19.56
C GLY A 242 -15.65 -6.69 20.27
N GLU A 243 -14.77 -5.75 19.92
CA GLU A 243 -13.50 -5.50 20.64
C GLU A 243 -13.62 -4.40 21.69
N GLU A 244 -14.64 -3.53 21.61
CA GLU A 244 -14.76 -2.34 22.46
C GLU A 244 -14.72 -2.70 23.95
N GLY A 245 -15.55 -3.67 24.37
CA GLY A 245 -15.60 -4.12 25.78
C GLY A 245 -14.28 -4.73 26.24
N MET A 246 -13.58 -5.47 25.39
CA MET A 246 -12.26 -6.03 25.71
C MET A 246 -11.20 -4.95 25.92
N MET A 247 -11.23 -3.87 25.13
CA MET A 247 -10.31 -2.73 25.30
C MET A 247 -10.57 -2.02 26.62
N LEU A 248 -11.83 -1.82 27.01
CA LEU A 248 -12.22 -1.18 28.28
C LEU A 248 -11.84 -2.07 29.47
N ALA A 249 -12.08 -3.38 29.38
CA ALA A 249 -11.69 -4.34 30.40
C ALA A 249 -10.17 -4.35 30.61
N ALA A 250 -9.40 -4.43 29.53
CA ALA A 250 -7.94 -4.39 29.59
C ALA A 250 -7.45 -3.09 30.22
N HIS A 251 -8.04 -1.94 29.84
CA HIS A 251 -7.64 -0.65 30.42
C HIS A 251 -7.96 -0.56 31.92
N GLN A 252 -9.11 -1.08 32.33
CA GLN A 252 -9.45 -1.15 33.75
C GLN A 252 -8.43 -1.99 34.55
N LEU A 253 -7.96 -3.11 34.01
CA LEU A 253 -6.88 -3.91 34.62
C LEU A 253 -5.55 -3.15 34.66
N ILE A 254 -5.20 -2.46 33.60
CA ILE A 254 -3.96 -1.65 33.54
C ILE A 254 -3.97 -0.57 34.60
N ARG A 255 -5.10 0.12 34.81
CA ARG A 255 -5.23 1.18 35.82
C ARG A 255 -5.02 0.69 37.26
N THR A 256 -5.30 -0.56 37.56
CA THR A 256 -5.04 -1.11 38.93
C THR A 256 -3.54 -1.11 39.28
N HIS A 257 -2.69 -1.24 38.24
CA HIS A 257 -1.23 -1.26 38.41
C HIS A 257 -0.57 0.08 38.03
N LEU A 258 -1.15 0.79 37.10
CA LEU A 258 -0.64 2.06 36.58
C LEU A 258 -1.78 3.09 36.46
N PRO A 259 -2.21 3.72 37.59
CA PRO A 259 -3.43 4.54 37.67
C PRO A 259 -3.47 5.74 36.74
N GLN A 260 -2.32 6.20 36.26
CA GLN A 260 -2.21 7.35 35.35
C GLN A 260 -2.10 6.98 33.88
N ALA A 261 -2.07 5.68 33.52
CA ALA A 261 -1.97 5.26 32.12
C ALA A 261 -3.19 5.69 31.31
N ILE A 262 -2.98 6.21 30.13
CA ILE A 262 -4.04 6.65 29.21
C ILE A 262 -4.21 5.60 28.11
N ALA A 263 -5.47 5.28 27.77
CA ALA A 263 -5.82 4.54 26.58
C ALA A 263 -6.28 5.47 25.46
N VAL A 264 -5.74 5.33 24.27
CA VAL A 264 -6.28 5.96 23.05
C VAL A 264 -7.02 4.89 22.25
N LEU A 265 -8.33 5.00 22.16
CA LEU A 265 -9.19 4.04 21.46
C LEU A 265 -9.62 4.62 20.09
N ALA A 266 -9.08 4.09 19.02
CA ALA A 266 -9.35 4.52 17.65
C ALA A 266 -10.23 3.48 16.90
N PRO A 267 -11.55 3.68 16.81
CA PRO A 267 -12.40 2.78 16.06
C PRO A 267 -12.09 2.85 14.56
N ARG A 268 -12.25 1.73 13.84
CA ARG A 268 -12.04 1.67 12.38
C ARG A 268 -12.97 2.63 11.63
N HIS A 269 -14.14 2.86 12.16
CA HIS A 269 -15.15 3.77 11.67
C HIS A 269 -15.48 4.81 12.77
N PRO A 270 -15.23 6.11 12.55
CA PRO A 270 -15.41 7.15 13.57
C PRO A 270 -16.80 7.18 14.21
N GLU A 271 -17.84 6.80 13.47
CA GLU A 271 -19.22 6.70 13.96
C GLU A 271 -19.40 5.68 15.11
N ARG A 272 -18.47 4.74 15.27
CA ARG A 272 -18.48 3.77 16.39
C ARG A 272 -17.95 4.36 17.71
N ALA A 273 -17.55 5.61 17.73
CA ALA A 273 -17.21 6.31 18.99
C ALA A 273 -18.37 6.28 20.00
N GLU A 274 -19.61 6.31 19.51
CA GLU A 274 -20.80 6.18 20.36
C GLU A 274 -20.90 4.80 21.00
N ALA A 275 -20.56 3.72 20.25
CA ALA A 275 -20.58 2.37 20.80
C ALA A 275 -19.54 2.20 21.95
N ILE A 276 -18.36 2.82 21.81
CA ILE A 276 -17.36 2.83 22.89
C ILE A 276 -17.90 3.57 24.12
N ARG A 277 -18.59 4.69 23.92
CA ARG A 277 -19.21 5.45 25.02
C ARG A 277 -20.27 4.62 25.73
N ASP A 278 -21.18 4.01 24.96
CA ASP A 278 -22.29 3.22 25.50
C ASP A 278 -21.77 1.98 26.28
N GLU A 279 -20.76 1.29 25.75
CA GLU A 279 -20.08 0.19 26.43
C GLU A 279 -19.40 0.68 27.74
N ASN A 280 -18.84 1.90 27.72
CA ASN A 280 -18.18 2.50 28.88
C ASN A 280 -19.13 2.86 30.03
N GLU A 281 -20.44 2.90 29.82
CA GLU A 281 -21.41 3.07 30.92
C GLU A 281 -21.30 1.99 31.98
N THR A 282 -20.91 0.78 31.58
CA THR A 282 -20.62 -0.34 32.49
C THR A 282 -19.33 -0.12 33.28
N TRP A 283 -18.29 0.40 32.63
CA TRP A 283 -16.94 0.53 33.22
C TRP A 283 -16.74 1.86 33.96
N LYS A 284 -17.48 2.91 33.58
CA LYS A 284 -17.43 4.27 34.17
C LYS A 284 -16.01 4.88 34.18
N LEU A 285 -15.23 4.60 33.14
CA LEU A 285 -13.89 5.18 32.97
C LEU A 285 -14.01 6.64 32.54
N PRO A 286 -13.14 7.57 32.99
CA PRO A 286 -13.10 8.92 32.46
C PRO A 286 -12.87 8.87 30.94
N LEU A 287 -13.78 9.48 30.16
CA LEU A 287 -13.76 9.41 28.71
C LEU A 287 -13.75 10.79 28.09
N ALA A 288 -12.77 11.03 27.22
CA ALA A 288 -12.63 12.23 26.40
C ALA A 288 -12.78 11.88 24.90
N ARG A 289 -13.21 12.85 24.09
CA ARG A 289 -13.35 12.68 22.63
C ARG A 289 -12.43 13.64 21.88
N ARG A 290 -11.72 13.13 20.88
CA ARG A 290 -10.78 13.92 20.08
C ARG A 290 -11.48 14.97 19.22
N SER A 291 -12.63 14.63 18.60
CA SER A 291 -13.44 15.56 17.79
C SER A 291 -13.93 16.77 18.57
N LEU A 292 -14.09 16.64 19.90
CA LEU A 292 -14.49 17.71 20.80
C LEU A 292 -13.30 18.45 21.42
N GLN A 293 -12.07 18.16 20.97
CA GLN A 293 -10.81 18.73 21.49
C GLN A 293 -10.62 18.54 23.02
N GLN A 294 -11.23 17.50 23.58
CA GLN A 294 -11.10 17.17 24.98
C GLN A 294 -9.74 16.52 25.27
N ARG A 295 -9.23 16.74 26.48
CA ARG A 295 -8.04 16.06 26.98
C ARG A 295 -8.46 14.96 27.95
N PRO A 296 -7.86 13.74 27.85
CA PRO A 296 -8.16 12.69 28.81
C PRO A 296 -7.59 13.06 30.17
N GLU A 297 -8.30 12.69 31.22
CA GLU A 297 -7.76 12.72 32.60
C GLU A 297 -6.72 11.61 32.77
N PRO A 298 -5.78 11.73 33.75
CA PRO A 298 -4.88 10.63 34.09
C PRO A 298 -5.67 9.36 34.43
N GLY A 299 -5.30 8.25 33.79
CA GLY A 299 -6.03 6.98 33.91
C GLY A 299 -7.32 6.91 33.05
N GLY A 300 -7.58 7.90 32.22
CA GLY A 300 -8.77 7.95 31.35
C GLY A 300 -8.54 7.41 29.95
N ILE A 301 -9.57 7.58 29.15
CA ILE A 301 -9.64 7.14 27.77
C ILE A 301 -9.79 8.37 26.86
N LEU A 302 -9.05 8.39 25.76
CA LEU A 302 -9.29 9.28 24.64
C LEU A 302 -9.85 8.47 23.47
N VAL A 303 -11.10 8.73 23.09
CA VAL A 303 -11.65 8.16 21.85
C VAL A 303 -11.19 9.00 20.68
N LEU A 304 -10.43 8.39 19.77
CA LEU A 304 -9.94 9.02 18.55
C LEU A 304 -10.97 8.83 17.41
N ASP A 305 -11.96 9.70 17.40
CA ASP A 305 -13.07 9.72 16.46
C ASP A 305 -12.86 10.66 15.26
N THR A 306 -11.60 10.99 14.98
CA THR A 306 -11.14 11.78 13.82
C THR A 306 -10.38 10.92 12.83
N LEU A 307 -10.33 11.36 11.55
CA LEU A 307 -9.59 10.65 10.50
C LEU A 307 -8.20 11.26 10.26
N GLY A 308 -7.21 10.39 9.97
CA GLY A 308 -5.87 10.79 9.52
C GLY A 308 -4.89 11.15 10.65
N GLU A 309 -5.27 11.02 11.92
CA GLU A 309 -4.38 11.32 13.07
C GLU A 309 -3.72 10.08 13.69
N LEU A 310 -4.20 8.87 13.40
CA LEU A 310 -3.78 7.63 14.09
C LEU A 310 -2.26 7.39 14.02
N THR A 311 -1.62 7.69 12.89
CA THR A 311 -0.16 7.55 12.73
C THR A 311 0.61 8.45 13.71
N ALA A 312 0.15 9.68 13.95
CA ALA A 312 0.76 10.58 14.93
C ALA A 312 0.51 10.10 16.37
N PHE A 313 -0.64 9.50 16.66
CA PHE A 313 -0.88 8.88 17.97
C PHE A 313 0.00 7.65 18.18
N TYR A 314 0.26 6.82 17.17
CA TYR A 314 1.25 5.75 17.31
C TYR A 314 2.64 6.30 17.67
N ALA A 315 3.06 7.41 17.08
CA ALA A 315 4.31 8.07 17.43
C ALA A 315 4.32 8.65 18.88
N ALA A 316 3.14 8.92 19.44
CA ALA A 316 2.97 9.33 20.83
C ALA A 316 2.86 8.17 21.82
N GLY A 317 2.62 6.94 21.36
CA GLY A 317 2.29 5.77 22.17
C GLY A 317 3.49 4.94 22.62
N ASP A 318 3.34 4.26 23.74
CA ASP A 318 4.32 3.32 24.29
C ASP A 318 4.04 1.87 23.87
N ALA A 319 2.79 1.55 23.51
CA ALA A 319 2.35 0.24 23.04
C ALA A 319 1.13 0.39 22.13
N ALA A 320 0.98 -0.48 21.13
CA ALA A 320 -0.16 -0.49 20.24
C ALA A 320 -0.81 -1.87 20.14
N PHE A 321 -2.13 -1.92 20.34
CA PHE A 321 -2.96 -3.06 19.94
C PHE A 321 -3.58 -2.76 18.56
N ILE A 322 -3.55 -3.74 17.66
CA ILE A 322 -4.10 -3.62 16.31
C ILE A 322 -5.42 -4.38 16.22
N GLY A 323 -6.50 -3.65 16.04
CA GLY A 323 -7.86 -4.18 16.05
C GLY A 323 -8.24 -5.05 14.85
N GLY A 324 -9.43 -5.65 14.92
CA GLY A 324 -9.92 -6.68 14.01
C GLY A 324 -9.19 -8.00 14.18
N SER A 325 -8.47 -8.18 15.29
CA SER A 325 -7.61 -9.33 15.56
C SER A 325 -8.00 -10.16 16.77
N LEU A 326 -8.79 -9.62 17.72
CA LEU A 326 -9.46 -10.40 18.78
C LEU A 326 -10.84 -10.92 18.33
N VAL A 327 -11.34 -10.45 17.22
CA VAL A 327 -12.53 -10.93 16.52
C VAL A 327 -12.14 -11.46 15.13
N PRO A 328 -12.90 -12.41 14.52
CA PRO A 328 -12.51 -13.08 13.27
C PRO A 328 -12.69 -12.18 12.04
N LEU A 329 -11.95 -11.06 12.00
CA LEU A 329 -11.97 -10.06 10.93
C LEU A 329 -10.61 -9.92 10.23
N GLY A 330 -9.64 -10.79 10.53
CA GLY A 330 -8.38 -10.94 9.80
C GLY A 330 -7.30 -9.93 10.11
N GLY A 331 -7.49 -9.05 11.10
CA GLY A 331 -6.51 -8.05 11.54
C GLY A 331 -6.33 -6.88 10.57
N HIS A 332 -5.95 -5.74 11.11
CA HIS A 332 -5.66 -4.52 10.36
C HIS A 332 -4.15 -4.29 10.16
N ASN A 333 -3.79 -3.20 9.49
CA ASN A 333 -2.42 -2.80 9.20
C ASN A 333 -1.66 -2.45 10.50
N LEU A 334 -0.60 -3.21 10.78
CA LEU A 334 0.28 -3.02 11.95
C LEU A 334 1.53 -2.19 11.61
N ILE A 335 1.81 -2.00 10.33
CA ILE A 335 3.06 -1.38 9.86
C ILE A 335 3.15 0.09 10.29
N GLU A 336 2.03 0.80 10.26
CA GLU A 336 1.99 2.21 10.67
C GLU A 336 2.48 2.41 12.11
N ALA A 337 2.11 1.52 13.02
CA ALA A 337 2.60 1.57 14.40
C ALA A 337 4.10 1.25 14.49
N ILE A 338 4.55 0.19 13.80
CA ILE A 338 5.96 -0.22 13.81
C ILE A 338 6.86 0.87 13.21
N GLU A 339 6.44 1.50 12.11
CA GLU A 339 7.18 2.61 11.48
C GLU A 339 7.35 3.82 12.40
N GLN A 340 6.46 4.00 13.38
CA GLN A 340 6.57 5.05 14.41
C GLN A 340 7.35 4.60 15.66
N GLY A 341 7.92 3.39 15.66
CA GLY A 341 8.64 2.85 16.81
C GLY A 341 7.72 2.41 17.96
N CYS A 342 6.43 2.20 17.69
CA CYS A 342 5.47 1.73 18.68
C CYS A 342 5.36 0.20 18.61
N PRO A 343 5.73 -0.55 19.68
CA PRO A 343 5.60 -2.01 19.71
C PRO A 343 4.16 -2.47 19.56
N VAL A 344 3.95 -3.54 18.80
CA VAL A 344 2.62 -4.01 18.41
C VAL A 344 2.22 -5.29 19.12
N ILE A 345 0.93 -5.38 19.43
CA ILE A 345 0.22 -6.54 19.99
C ILE A 345 -0.98 -6.82 19.11
N MET A 346 -1.28 -8.09 18.83
CA MET A 346 -2.46 -8.49 18.06
C MET A 346 -3.16 -9.70 18.69
N GLY A 347 -4.42 -9.90 18.33
CA GLY A 347 -5.15 -11.13 18.60
C GLY A 347 -4.82 -12.26 17.61
N PRO A 348 -5.45 -13.45 17.77
CA PRO A 348 -5.17 -14.63 16.94
C PRO A 348 -5.69 -14.54 15.50
N PHE A 349 -6.64 -13.65 15.23
CA PHE A 349 -7.22 -13.48 13.90
C PHE A 349 -6.44 -12.43 13.10
N HIS A 350 -5.46 -12.87 12.30
CA HIS A 350 -4.56 -11.98 11.56
C HIS A 350 -4.30 -12.46 10.11
N GLU A 351 -5.29 -13.09 9.49
CA GLU A 351 -5.18 -13.70 8.16
C GLU A 351 -4.77 -12.71 7.08
N HIS A 352 -5.21 -11.44 7.20
CA HIS A 352 -4.88 -10.39 6.22
C HIS A 352 -3.42 -9.95 6.27
N VAL A 353 -2.73 -10.19 7.39
CA VAL A 353 -1.35 -9.77 7.66
C VAL A 353 -0.48 -10.93 8.16
N HIS A 354 -0.93 -12.17 7.93
CA HIS A 354 -0.34 -13.39 8.47
C HIS A 354 1.18 -13.50 8.27
N GLU A 355 1.67 -13.21 7.07
CA GLU A 355 3.09 -13.34 6.76
C GLU A 355 3.97 -12.40 7.60
N VAL A 356 3.56 -11.14 7.74
CA VAL A 356 4.29 -10.16 8.55
C VAL A 356 4.24 -10.54 10.02
N VAL A 357 3.06 -10.95 10.51
CA VAL A 357 2.87 -11.42 11.89
C VAL A 357 3.78 -12.62 12.18
N ALA A 358 3.80 -13.64 11.32
CA ALA A 358 4.64 -14.82 11.51
C ALA A 358 6.15 -14.47 11.64
N ARG A 359 6.63 -13.51 10.85
CA ARG A 359 8.01 -13.02 10.93
C ARG A 359 8.28 -12.26 12.22
N LEU A 360 7.38 -11.36 12.62
CA LEU A 360 7.51 -10.58 13.85
C LEU A 360 7.47 -11.45 15.10
N VAL A 361 6.60 -12.46 15.12
CA VAL A 361 6.55 -13.45 16.23
C VAL A 361 7.86 -14.25 16.28
N LYS A 362 8.36 -14.74 15.14
CA LYS A 362 9.65 -15.45 15.07
C LYS A 362 10.82 -14.59 15.55
N ALA A 363 10.79 -13.28 15.26
CA ALA A 363 11.79 -12.31 15.73
C ALA A 363 11.56 -11.86 17.18
N GLN A 364 10.56 -12.40 17.89
CA GLN A 364 10.16 -11.95 19.24
C GLN A 364 9.87 -10.43 19.30
N ALA A 365 9.40 -9.86 18.22
CA ALA A 365 9.15 -8.44 18.05
C ALA A 365 7.69 -8.05 18.36
N MET A 366 6.79 -9.03 18.50
CA MET A 366 5.38 -8.83 18.86
C MET A 366 4.84 -10.00 19.69
N VAL A 367 3.67 -9.79 20.29
CA VAL A 367 2.93 -10.79 21.06
C VAL A 367 1.54 -10.98 20.49
N ILE A 368 1.07 -12.22 20.47
CA ILE A 368 -0.32 -12.58 20.22
C ILE A 368 -1.00 -12.77 21.56
N VAL A 369 -2.19 -12.20 21.71
CA VAL A 369 -3.04 -12.25 22.93
C VAL A 369 -4.43 -12.75 22.58
N HIS A 370 -5.11 -13.42 23.53
CA HIS A 370 -6.38 -14.07 23.25
C HIS A 370 -7.58 -13.43 23.96
N ASP A 371 -7.32 -12.62 24.98
CA ASP A 371 -8.34 -11.96 25.80
C ASP A 371 -7.86 -10.62 26.38
N ALA A 372 -8.70 -9.98 27.19
CA ALA A 372 -8.43 -8.70 27.80
C ALA A 372 -7.34 -8.77 28.88
N GLU A 373 -7.23 -9.88 29.59
CA GLU A 373 -6.23 -10.13 30.63
C GLU A 373 -4.84 -10.25 30.04
N GLU A 374 -4.67 -11.08 28.98
CA GLU A 374 -3.41 -11.22 28.27
C GLU A 374 -3.00 -9.89 27.62
N LEU A 375 -3.98 -9.16 27.05
CA LEU A 375 -3.74 -7.82 26.47
C LEU A 375 -3.25 -6.85 27.54
N ALA A 376 -3.91 -6.79 28.71
CA ALA A 376 -3.51 -5.91 29.80
C ALA A 376 -2.09 -6.23 30.28
N GLN A 377 -1.76 -7.51 30.44
CA GLN A 377 -0.43 -7.94 30.87
C GLN A 377 0.66 -7.57 29.84
N ALA A 378 0.40 -7.78 28.56
CA ALA A 378 1.33 -7.43 27.48
C ALA A 378 1.58 -5.91 27.42
N ILE A 379 0.52 -5.11 27.56
CA ILE A 379 0.62 -3.64 27.59
C ILE A 379 1.36 -3.18 28.84
N LEU A 380 1.04 -3.70 30.04
CA LEU A 380 1.73 -3.35 31.29
C LEU A 380 3.23 -3.60 31.17
N THR A 381 3.64 -4.72 30.57
CA THR A 381 5.05 -5.03 30.33
C THR A 381 5.72 -3.91 29.51
N LEU A 382 5.10 -3.47 28.44
CA LEU A 382 5.66 -2.43 27.57
C LEU A 382 5.62 -1.04 28.24
N LEU A 383 4.61 -0.73 29.06
CA LEU A 383 4.51 0.54 29.76
C LEU A 383 5.51 0.66 30.90
N THR A 384 5.86 -0.45 31.59
CA THR A 384 6.69 -0.47 32.76
C THR A 384 8.13 -0.86 32.50
N GLN A 385 8.46 -1.48 31.39
CA GLN A 385 9.79 -1.98 31.02
C GLN A 385 10.31 -1.28 29.75
N PRO A 386 10.93 -0.09 29.89
CA PRO A 386 11.35 0.72 28.74
C PRO A 386 12.43 0.04 27.87
N VAL A 387 13.28 -0.82 28.46
CA VAL A 387 14.28 -1.59 27.68
C VAL A 387 13.60 -2.60 26.78
N GLU A 388 12.70 -3.43 27.33
CA GLU A 388 11.95 -4.41 26.56
C GLU A 388 11.10 -3.74 25.47
N ARG A 389 10.48 -2.60 25.77
CA ARG A 389 9.76 -1.78 24.80
C ARG A 389 10.65 -1.35 23.64
N ALA A 390 11.83 -0.80 23.92
CA ALA A 390 12.77 -0.35 22.91
C ALA A 390 13.28 -1.52 22.06
N ASP A 391 13.65 -2.63 22.69
CA ASP A 391 14.13 -3.83 22.00
C ASP A 391 13.08 -4.43 21.06
N ARG A 392 11.81 -4.48 21.49
CA ARG A 392 10.72 -4.96 20.61
C ARG A 392 10.47 -4.03 19.46
N ALA A 393 10.46 -2.71 19.69
CA ALA A 393 10.30 -1.72 18.64
C ALA A 393 11.41 -1.83 17.59
N GLU A 394 12.67 -1.97 18.05
CA GLU A 394 13.81 -2.11 17.17
C GLU A 394 13.75 -3.41 16.35
N ARG A 395 13.50 -4.56 17.01
CA ARG A 395 13.33 -5.85 16.30
C ARG A 395 12.19 -5.81 15.30
N ALA A 396 11.07 -5.16 15.65
CA ALA A 396 9.95 -5.00 14.72
C ALA A 396 10.34 -4.17 13.48
N LEU A 397 10.99 -3.03 13.72
CA LEU A 397 11.45 -2.16 12.64
C LEU A 397 12.49 -2.85 11.75
N GLN A 398 13.44 -3.57 12.32
CA GLN A 398 14.43 -4.37 11.57
C GLN A 398 13.74 -5.43 10.72
N THR A 399 12.79 -6.19 11.29
CA THR A 399 12.05 -7.24 10.59
C THR A 399 11.31 -6.72 9.36
N ILE A 400 10.64 -5.55 9.48
CA ILE A 400 9.96 -4.95 8.33
C ILE A 400 10.91 -4.28 7.35
N THR A 401 12.06 -3.76 7.81
CA THR A 401 13.08 -3.10 6.98
C THR A 401 13.86 -4.13 6.15
N GLU A 402 14.18 -5.28 6.70
CA GLU A 402 14.80 -6.38 5.95
C GLU A 402 13.90 -6.81 4.78
N THR A 403 12.59 -6.78 4.97
CA THR A 403 11.61 -6.96 3.89
C THR A 403 11.63 -5.76 2.91
N GLY A 404 11.92 -4.55 3.40
CA GLY A 404 12.01 -3.31 2.61
C GLY A 404 13.30 -3.16 1.78
N ASN A 405 14.34 -3.95 2.02
CA ASN A 405 15.55 -3.99 1.17
C ASN A 405 15.23 -4.37 -0.28
N GLY A 406 14.08 -4.99 -0.52
CA GLY A 406 13.53 -5.22 -1.86
C GLY A 406 13.35 -3.93 -2.67
N MET A 407 12.91 -2.83 -2.05
CA MET A 407 12.70 -1.55 -2.76
C MET A 407 14.04 -0.95 -3.24
N ALA A 408 15.07 -0.93 -2.39
CA ALA A 408 16.36 -0.36 -2.78
C ALA A 408 17.03 -1.17 -3.91
N SER A 409 17.00 -2.49 -3.83
CA SER A 409 17.50 -3.38 -4.88
C SER A 409 16.70 -3.25 -6.18
N LEU A 410 15.37 -3.18 -6.07
CA LEU A 410 14.46 -2.95 -7.19
C LEU A 410 14.79 -1.65 -7.92
N VAL A 411 14.90 -0.54 -7.19
CA VAL A 411 15.23 0.79 -7.75
C VAL A 411 16.54 0.74 -8.53
N MET A 412 17.58 0.06 -8.02
CA MET A 412 18.86 -0.07 -8.73
C MET A 412 18.71 -0.79 -10.06
N VAL A 413 17.98 -1.91 -10.09
CA VAL A 413 17.73 -2.67 -11.34
C VAL A 413 16.93 -1.84 -12.34
N LEU A 414 15.91 -1.11 -11.87
CA LEU A 414 15.06 -0.29 -12.73
C LEU A 414 15.81 0.92 -13.31
N LEU A 415 16.70 1.53 -12.53
CA LEU A 415 17.56 2.61 -13.02
C LEU A 415 18.60 2.09 -14.03
N ASP A 416 19.10 0.87 -13.86
CA ASP A 416 19.97 0.23 -14.84
C ASP A 416 19.23 0.01 -16.17
N TRP A 417 17.99 -0.47 -16.13
CA TRP A 417 17.15 -0.59 -17.32
C TRP A 417 16.95 0.74 -18.03
N TRP A 418 16.67 1.78 -17.25
CA TRP A 418 16.51 3.13 -17.78
C TRP A 418 17.77 3.62 -18.48
N ARG A 419 18.95 3.46 -17.86
CA ARG A 419 20.23 3.89 -18.42
C ARG A 419 20.56 3.15 -19.71
N GLN A 420 20.33 1.84 -19.75
CA GLN A 420 20.51 1.02 -20.96
C GLN A 420 19.59 1.49 -22.10
N ALA A 421 18.32 1.71 -21.83
CA ALA A 421 17.38 2.20 -22.83
C ALA A 421 17.74 3.58 -23.37
N ARG A 422 18.24 4.47 -22.50
CA ARG A 422 18.68 5.82 -22.88
C ARG A 422 19.95 5.79 -23.73
N SER A 423 20.92 4.95 -23.41
CA SER A 423 22.14 4.77 -24.22
C SER A 423 21.82 4.25 -25.61
N ALA A 424 20.92 3.27 -25.73
CA ALA A 424 20.46 2.74 -27.02
C ALA A 424 19.70 3.79 -27.88
N ALA A 425 19.07 4.77 -27.25
CA ALA A 425 18.38 5.85 -27.96
C ALA A 425 19.33 6.94 -28.48
N THR A 426 20.54 7.08 -27.89
CA THR A 426 21.56 8.08 -28.25
C THR A 426 22.53 7.61 -29.33
N GLU A 427 22.60 6.29 -29.61
CA GLU A 427 23.41 5.72 -30.70
C GLU A 427 22.55 5.38 -31.94
N PRO A 428 22.51 6.24 -32.99
CA PRO A 428 21.62 6.05 -34.15
C PRO A 428 21.96 4.85 -35.06
N GLY A 429 23.06 4.14 -34.80
CA GLY A 429 23.61 3.10 -35.70
C GLY A 429 23.08 1.68 -35.45
N LEU A 430 22.45 1.38 -34.34
CA LEU A 430 22.09 -0.01 -33.97
C LEU A 430 20.64 -0.42 -34.29
N ARG A 431 19.79 0.52 -34.67
CA ARG A 431 18.36 0.22 -35.01
C ARG A 431 18.20 -0.51 -36.35
N SER A 432 19.15 -0.42 -37.30
CA SER A 432 19.02 -1.08 -38.62
C SER A 432 19.38 -2.58 -38.58
N SER A 433 20.22 -3.04 -37.63
CA SER A 433 20.66 -4.43 -37.59
C SER A 433 19.75 -5.40 -36.84
N MET A 434 18.79 -4.89 -36.05
CA MET A 434 17.80 -5.74 -35.35
C MET A 434 16.49 -5.93 -36.12
N GLN A 435 16.17 -5.08 -37.10
CA GLN A 435 14.99 -5.26 -37.95
C GLN A 435 15.21 -6.24 -39.11
N GLU A 436 16.45 -6.52 -39.51
CA GLU A 436 16.75 -7.48 -40.58
C GLU A 436 16.81 -8.94 -40.14
N LYS A 437 16.78 -9.25 -38.83
CA LYS A 437 16.85 -10.63 -38.31
C LYS A 437 15.49 -11.26 -37.95
N VAL A 438 14.38 -10.65 -38.32
CA VAL A 438 13.02 -11.17 -38.06
C VAL A 438 12.28 -11.53 -39.36
N ILE A 439 12.96 -11.44 -40.52
CA ILE A 439 12.40 -11.89 -41.79
C ILE A 439 13.39 -12.87 -42.44
N ASP A 440 13.52 -14.05 -41.83
CA ASP A 440 13.94 -15.31 -42.47
C ASP A 440 13.37 -16.48 -41.67
#